data_81d36a1fe0358beff4d0c176cce1dc4e
#
_entry.id   81d36a1fe0358beff4d0c176cce1dc4e
#
_cell.length_a   1.000
_cell.length_b   1.000
_cell.length_c   1.000
_cell.angle_alpha   90.00
_cell.angle_beta   90.00
_cell.angle_gamma   90.00
#
_symmetry.space_group_name_H-M   'P 1'
#
loop_
_entity.id
_entity.type
_entity.pdbx_description
1 polymer ?
#
loop_
_entity_poly.entity_id
_entity_poly.type
_entity_poly.pdbx_seq_one_letter_code
_entity_poly.pdbx_strand_id
1 'polypeptide(L)'
;MTGQVVLAAGITIGGFKWTGSFTTIDLIAATTNALNGALLARRPDHYRNFTIVGILLMALLGGIGGGVTRDVILNKVPSAFTNPAYILLCLGAGIVGYLIAFGEGQLFREGLFQFMTSFSLPWYAIAGAEAAEKAGLPVLGVLALAVIGPTAGRWYIDVSSGVPPKQFIRGEWFVTIAAFTGLVWVICDAAGLNAWWSAGISFVVGFTVRMLALYYGWEEPLAKEPAGVYQHSDGRPLLGRKIAGKSQRELKDLGLLVETPAPDAVVGSAGS
;
A
#
# COMPACT_ATOMS: atom_id res chain seq x y z
N MET A 1 25.38 5.53 38.30
CA MET A 1 25.15 5.98 36.91
C MET A 1 26.18 5.30 36.03
N THR A 2 25.91 4.09 35.62
CA THR A 2 26.76 3.32 34.72
C THR A 2 25.99 3.21 33.42
N GLY A 3 26.38 4.07 32.43
CA GLY A 3 25.85 4.04 31.09
C GLY A 3 26.18 2.70 30.47
N GLN A 4 25.17 1.91 30.17
CA GLN A 4 25.29 0.81 29.24
C GLN A 4 25.49 1.40 27.85
N VAL A 5 26.73 1.39 27.38
CA VAL A 5 27.05 1.51 25.97
C VAL A 5 26.61 0.20 25.32
N VAL A 6 25.37 0.17 24.85
CA VAL A 6 24.92 -0.88 23.95
C VAL A 6 25.68 -0.67 22.63
N LEU A 7 26.69 -1.46 22.43
CA LEU A 7 27.36 -1.64 21.14
C LEU A 7 26.34 -2.17 20.12
N ALA A 8 25.60 -1.27 19.51
CA ALA A 8 25.01 -1.53 18.22
C ALA A 8 26.18 -1.51 17.22
N ALA A 9 26.79 -2.67 17.01
CA ALA A 9 27.81 -2.85 15.99
C ALA A 9 27.17 -2.63 14.63
N GLY A 10 27.02 -1.36 14.24
CA GLY A 10 26.58 -0.97 12.92
C GLY A 10 27.75 -1.07 11.97
N ILE A 11 27.64 -1.95 10.97
CA ILE A 11 28.56 -1.98 9.86
C ILE A 11 28.32 -0.73 9.04
N THR A 12 29.28 0.22 9.06
CA THR A 12 29.23 1.42 8.23
C THR A 12 30.16 1.22 7.04
N ILE A 13 29.59 0.95 5.86
CA ILE A 13 30.33 0.88 4.61
C ILE A 13 29.87 2.08 3.76
N GLY A 14 30.78 3.05 3.50
CA GLY A 14 30.49 4.16 2.59
C GLY A 14 29.27 5.02 2.97
N GLY A 15 28.99 5.25 4.27
CA GLY A 15 27.82 5.99 4.74
C GLY A 15 26.55 5.13 4.94
N PHE A 16 26.59 3.85 4.62
CA PHE A 16 25.51 2.90 4.90
C PHE A 16 25.40 2.66 6.41
N LYS A 17 24.24 2.92 6.99
CA LYS A 17 23.93 2.60 8.38
C LYS A 17 23.00 1.40 8.42
N TRP A 18 23.52 0.26 8.87
CA TRP A 18 22.74 -0.95 9.11
C TRP A 18 22.70 -1.21 10.61
N THR A 19 21.79 -0.56 11.32
CA THR A 19 21.75 -0.61 12.78
C THR A 19 20.32 -0.88 13.28
N GLY A 20 20.17 -1.96 14.04
CA GLY A 20 18.93 -2.29 14.74
C GLY A 20 17.83 -2.94 13.89
N SER A 21 16.81 -3.45 14.57
CA SER A 21 15.65 -4.13 13.95
C SER A 21 14.91 -3.21 12.99
N PHE A 22 14.61 -2.01 13.44
CA PHE A 22 13.86 -1.02 12.65
C PHE A 22 14.49 -0.74 11.28
N THR A 23 15.79 -0.41 11.24
CA THR A 23 16.47 -0.09 9.99
C THR A 23 16.49 -1.28 9.03
N THR A 24 16.69 -2.49 9.54
CA THR A 24 16.69 -3.72 8.74
C THR A 24 15.30 -3.99 8.14
N ILE A 25 14.26 -3.95 8.98
CA ILE A 25 12.88 -4.18 8.57
C ILE A 25 12.45 -3.14 7.53
N ASP A 26 12.74 -1.87 7.79
CA ASP A 26 12.38 -0.76 6.91
C ASP A 26 13.12 -0.83 5.55
N LEU A 27 14.40 -1.24 5.53
CA LEU A 27 15.15 -1.46 4.28
C LEU A 27 14.61 -2.65 3.47
N ILE A 28 14.23 -3.75 4.12
CA ILE A 28 13.57 -4.89 3.45
C ILE A 28 12.27 -4.43 2.83
N ALA A 29 11.43 -3.73 3.60
CA ALA A 29 10.17 -3.20 3.13
C ALA A 29 10.35 -2.26 1.93
N ALA A 30 11.28 -1.30 2.04
CA ALA A 30 11.57 -0.33 0.98
C ALA A 30 12.08 -1.02 -0.30
N THR A 31 13.04 -1.92 -0.18
CA THR A 31 13.65 -2.60 -1.34
C THR A 31 12.65 -3.48 -2.08
N THR A 32 11.87 -4.28 -1.34
CA THR A 32 10.86 -5.17 -1.94
C THR A 32 9.73 -4.41 -2.60
N ASN A 33 9.31 -3.29 -2.00
CA ASN A 33 8.25 -2.46 -2.57
C ASN A 33 8.73 -1.60 -3.75
N ALA A 34 10.03 -1.25 -3.80
CA ALA A 34 10.64 -0.62 -4.97
C ALA A 34 10.60 -1.55 -6.19
N LEU A 35 10.89 -2.85 -6.00
CA LEU A 35 10.72 -3.86 -7.04
C LEU A 35 9.27 -3.88 -7.56
N ASN A 36 8.29 -3.87 -6.66
CA ASN A 36 6.88 -3.78 -7.03
C ASN A 36 6.55 -2.52 -7.81
N GLY A 37 7.09 -1.36 -7.41
CA GLY A 37 6.90 -0.11 -8.13
C GLY A 37 7.35 -0.20 -9.60
N ALA A 38 8.51 -0.83 -9.85
CA ALA A 38 9.00 -1.05 -11.22
C ALA A 38 8.13 -2.04 -12.01
N LEU A 39 7.67 -3.13 -11.39
CA LEU A 39 6.79 -4.12 -12.03
C LEU A 39 5.44 -3.54 -12.44
N LEU A 40 4.93 -2.56 -11.67
CA LEU A 40 3.67 -1.86 -12.00
C LEU A 40 3.70 -1.12 -13.33
N ALA A 41 4.86 -0.66 -13.76
CA ALA A 41 5.01 0.06 -15.03
C ALA A 41 4.58 -0.77 -16.27
N ARG A 42 4.47 -2.09 -16.13
CA ARG A 42 4.09 -3.01 -17.23
C ARG A 42 2.76 -3.71 -16.98
N ARG A 43 2.04 -3.36 -15.94
CA ARG A 43 0.71 -3.93 -15.73
C ARG A 43 -0.28 -3.40 -16.77
N PRO A 44 -1.24 -4.23 -17.23
CA PRO A 44 -2.20 -3.85 -18.27
C PRO A 44 -3.09 -2.67 -17.89
N ASP A 45 -3.35 -2.49 -16.60
CA ASP A 45 -4.20 -1.45 -16.02
C ASP A 45 -3.47 -0.14 -15.72
N HIS A 46 -2.16 -0.07 -16.00
CA HIS A 46 -1.34 1.12 -15.82
C HIS A 46 -0.95 1.74 -17.17
N TYR A 47 -0.52 3.01 -17.11
CA TYR A 47 0.00 3.70 -18.27
C TYR A 47 1.20 2.95 -18.88
N ARG A 48 1.28 2.84 -20.22
CA ARG A 48 2.24 1.94 -20.87
C ARG A 48 3.51 2.61 -21.39
N ASN A 49 3.52 3.95 -21.47
CA ASN A 49 4.62 4.69 -22.09
C ASN A 49 5.59 5.30 -21.07
N PHE A 50 5.89 4.58 -20.00
CA PHE A 50 6.89 5.03 -19.04
C PHE A 50 8.29 4.96 -19.64
N THR A 51 9.07 6.04 -19.43
CA THR A 51 10.50 6.03 -19.68
C THR A 51 11.23 5.21 -18.63
N ILE A 52 12.49 4.83 -18.88
CA ILE A 52 13.34 4.15 -17.88
C ILE A 52 13.41 4.98 -16.59
N VAL A 53 13.60 6.30 -16.71
CA VAL A 53 13.62 7.22 -15.56
C VAL A 53 12.28 7.22 -14.83
N GLY A 54 11.16 7.20 -15.55
CA GLY A 54 9.81 7.09 -14.97
C GLY A 54 9.62 5.81 -14.18
N ILE A 55 10.11 4.67 -14.68
CA ILE A 55 10.06 3.38 -13.97
C ILE A 55 10.90 3.41 -12.69
N LEU A 56 12.10 3.99 -12.74
CA LEU A 56 12.94 4.16 -11.56
C LEU A 56 12.31 5.11 -10.54
N LEU A 57 11.62 6.16 -10.98
CA LEU A 57 10.83 7.03 -10.09
C LEU A 57 9.66 6.28 -9.47
N MET A 58 8.95 5.42 -10.20
CA MET A 58 7.92 4.55 -9.63
C MET A 58 8.49 3.59 -8.58
N ALA A 59 9.69 3.05 -8.83
CA ALA A 59 10.38 2.23 -7.85
C ALA A 59 10.72 3.02 -6.58
N LEU A 60 11.22 4.24 -6.72
CA LEU A 60 11.49 5.12 -5.57
C LEU A 60 10.21 5.47 -4.82
N LEU A 61 9.14 5.90 -5.51
CA LEU A 61 7.86 6.21 -4.88
C LEU A 61 7.29 5.01 -4.11
N GLY A 62 7.34 3.82 -4.71
CA GLY A 62 6.93 2.58 -4.05
C GLY A 62 7.83 2.24 -2.86
N GLY A 63 9.13 2.35 -3.04
CA GLY A 63 10.11 1.95 -2.05
C GLY A 63 10.19 2.88 -0.85
N ILE A 64 10.34 4.18 -1.05
CA ILE A 64 10.55 5.12 0.04
C ILE A 64 9.32 5.98 0.37
N GLY A 65 8.32 6.07 -0.52
CA GLY A 65 7.20 6.99 -0.35
C GLY A 65 6.43 6.79 0.95
N GLY A 66 6.16 5.54 1.32
CA GLY A 66 5.51 5.22 2.59
C GLY A 66 6.34 5.60 3.81
N GLY A 67 7.64 5.29 3.79
CA GLY A 67 8.58 5.66 4.85
C GLY A 67 8.74 7.17 5.01
N VAL A 68 8.81 7.90 3.90
CA VAL A 68 8.84 9.37 3.91
C VAL A 68 7.56 9.94 4.54
N THR A 69 6.40 9.45 4.13
CA THR A 69 5.11 9.89 4.70
C THR A 69 5.05 9.63 6.20
N ARG A 70 5.42 8.43 6.64
CA ARG A 70 5.50 8.05 8.06
C ARG A 70 6.41 9.00 8.85
N ASP A 71 7.63 9.21 8.35
CA ASP A 71 8.64 10.01 9.05
C ASP A 71 8.22 11.49 9.13
N VAL A 72 7.58 12.03 8.08
CA VAL A 72 7.00 13.38 8.07
C VAL A 72 5.88 13.51 9.10
N ILE A 73 4.96 12.54 9.19
CA ILE A 73 3.90 12.53 10.21
C ILE A 73 4.50 12.52 11.62
N LEU A 74 5.61 11.81 11.82
CA LEU A 74 6.33 11.74 13.08
C LEU A 74 7.26 12.95 13.33
N ASN A 75 7.21 13.98 12.47
CA ASN A 75 8.07 15.16 12.53
C ASN A 75 9.57 14.82 12.56
N LYS A 76 9.97 13.83 11.78
CA LYS A 76 11.37 13.38 11.65
C LYS A 76 11.87 13.64 10.23
N VAL A 77 13.18 13.90 10.10
CA VAL A 77 13.81 13.88 8.79
C VAL A 77 13.73 12.46 8.23
N PRO A 78 13.16 12.26 7.03
CA PRO A 78 12.94 10.92 6.52
C PRO A 78 14.23 10.11 6.41
N SER A 79 14.18 8.88 6.90
CA SER A 79 15.30 7.93 6.90
C SER A 79 15.88 7.70 5.50
N ALA A 80 15.03 7.80 4.48
CA ALA A 80 15.44 7.68 3.08
C ALA A 80 16.46 8.74 2.63
N PHE A 81 16.48 9.90 3.26
CA PHE A 81 17.43 10.98 2.92
C PHE A 81 18.64 11.04 3.87
N THR A 82 18.55 10.40 5.03
CA THR A 82 19.65 10.37 6.00
C THR A 82 20.52 9.13 5.87
N ASN A 83 20.02 8.07 5.21
CA ASN A 83 20.75 6.85 4.96
C ASN A 83 20.73 6.51 3.46
N PRO A 84 21.84 6.62 2.73
CA PRO A 84 21.91 6.40 1.29
C PRO A 84 21.52 4.97 0.86
N ALA A 85 21.51 4.00 1.80
CA ALA A 85 21.12 2.63 1.53
C ALA A 85 19.70 2.55 0.96
N TYR A 86 18.77 3.39 1.44
CA TYR A 86 17.38 3.38 0.93
C TYR A 86 17.31 3.68 -0.56
N ILE A 87 17.91 4.79 -0.97
CA ILE A 87 17.87 5.22 -2.37
C ILE A 87 18.59 4.22 -3.27
N LEU A 88 19.80 3.78 -2.86
CA LEU A 88 20.62 2.89 -3.67
C LEU A 88 19.98 1.51 -3.82
N LEU A 89 19.43 0.93 -2.75
CA LEU A 89 18.74 -0.35 -2.80
C LEU A 89 17.43 -0.26 -3.60
N CYS A 90 16.68 0.84 -3.45
CA CYS A 90 15.46 1.05 -4.23
C CYS A 90 15.74 1.23 -5.73
N LEU A 91 16.79 1.97 -6.09
CA LEU A 91 17.21 2.09 -7.50
C LEU A 91 17.71 0.75 -8.06
N GLY A 92 18.52 0.01 -7.29
CA GLY A 92 18.95 -1.35 -7.66
C GLY A 92 17.77 -2.29 -7.88
N ALA A 93 16.82 -2.34 -6.94
CA ALA A 93 15.59 -3.12 -7.07
C ALA A 93 14.73 -2.63 -8.26
N GLY A 94 14.69 -1.32 -8.50
CA GLY A 94 14.02 -0.73 -9.66
C GLY A 94 14.61 -1.19 -10.98
N ILE A 95 15.94 -1.26 -11.08
CA ILE A 95 16.64 -1.79 -12.28
C ILE A 95 16.31 -3.27 -12.47
N VAL A 96 16.38 -4.06 -11.40
CA VAL A 96 16.01 -5.49 -11.46
C VAL A 96 14.56 -5.67 -11.88
N GLY A 97 13.64 -4.90 -11.28
CA GLY A 97 12.22 -4.90 -11.66
C GLY A 97 11.98 -4.48 -13.11
N TYR A 98 12.72 -3.49 -13.61
CA TYR A 98 12.70 -3.10 -15.01
C TYR A 98 13.11 -4.25 -15.93
N LEU A 99 14.24 -4.91 -15.64
CA LEU A 99 14.72 -6.03 -16.45
C LEU A 99 13.72 -7.18 -16.49
N ILE A 100 13.15 -7.56 -15.34
CA ILE A 100 12.11 -8.59 -15.24
C ILE A 100 10.84 -8.15 -15.99
N ALA A 101 10.40 -6.90 -15.80
CA ALA A 101 9.19 -6.38 -16.44
C ALA A 101 9.25 -6.41 -17.97
N PHE A 102 10.43 -6.29 -18.55
CA PHE A 102 10.64 -6.29 -20.01
C PHE A 102 11.17 -7.62 -20.56
N GLY A 103 11.78 -8.45 -19.71
CA GLY A 103 12.37 -9.74 -20.13
C GLY A 103 11.40 -10.93 -20.02
N GLU A 104 10.48 -10.89 -19.05
CA GLU A 104 9.68 -12.05 -18.69
C GLU A 104 8.22 -11.98 -19.18
N GLY A 105 7.56 -13.14 -19.25
CA GLY A 105 6.17 -13.26 -19.65
C GLY A 105 5.19 -12.65 -18.63
N GLN A 106 4.00 -12.28 -19.10
CA GLN A 106 2.99 -11.61 -18.27
C GLN A 106 2.58 -12.42 -17.04
N LEU A 107 2.39 -13.73 -17.18
CA LEU A 107 1.96 -14.61 -16.07
C LEU A 107 3.00 -14.63 -14.95
N PHE A 108 4.29 -14.72 -15.29
CA PHE A 108 5.37 -14.69 -14.31
C PHE A 108 5.43 -13.34 -13.59
N ARG A 109 5.31 -12.23 -14.33
CA ARG A 109 5.34 -10.88 -13.77
C ARG A 109 4.19 -10.62 -12.79
N GLU A 110 2.97 -11.05 -13.15
CA GLU A 110 1.81 -10.91 -12.26
C GLU A 110 1.97 -11.77 -10.99
N GLY A 111 2.42 -13.01 -11.13
CA GLY A 111 2.69 -13.88 -9.98
C GLY A 111 3.77 -13.30 -9.06
N LEU A 112 4.87 -12.81 -9.63
CA LEU A 112 5.94 -12.16 -8.88
C LEU A 112 5.44 -10.88 -8.19
N PHE A 113 4.68 -10.05 -8.90
CA PHE A 113 4.10 -8.84 -8.34
C PHE A 113 3.20 -9.14 -7.13
N GLN A 114 2.30 -10.11 -7.26
CA GLN A 114 1.41 -10.50 -6.16
C GLN A 114 2.19 -11.07 -4.96
N PHE A 115 3.19 -11.91 -5.23
CA PHE A 115 4.05 -12.45 -4.18
C PHE A 115 4.82 -11.34 -3.46
N MET A 116 5.48 -10.46 -4.21
CA MET A 116 6.27 -9.36 -3.64
C MET A 116 5.41 -8.34 -2.89
N THR A 117 4.18 -8.08 -3.37
CA THR A 117 3.21 -7.25 -2.65
C THR A 117 2.83 -7.89 -1.32
N SER A 118 2.55 -9.20 -1.33
CA SER A 118 2.20 -9.94 -0.12
C SER A 118 3.34 -10.00 0.87
N PHE A 119 4.58 -10.08 0.37
CA PHE A 119 5.79 -10.10 1.19
C PHE A 119 6.12 -8.73 1.77
N SER A 120 6.04 -7.65 0.98
CA SER A 120 6.43 -6.31 1.42
C SER A 120 5.42 -5.68 2.37
N LEU A 121 4.13 -5.97 2.20
CA LEU A 121 3.04 -5.36 2.98
C LEU A 121 3.21 -5.52 4.51
N PRO A 122 3.41 -6.75 5.05
CA PRO A 122 3.61 -6.92 6.49
C PRO A 122 4.85 -6.20 7.00
N TRP A 123 5.97 -6.22 6.27
CA TRP A 123 7.19 -5.51 6.68
C TRP A 123 6.97 -4.01 6.81
N TYR A 124 6.25 -3.40 5.87
CA TYR A 124 5.90 -1.98 5.95
C TYR A 124 4.96 -1.66 7.11
N ALA A 125 3.98 -2.54 7.36
CA ALA A 125 3.07 -2.37 8.49
C ALA A 125 3.83 -2.43 9.83
N ILE A 126 4.76 -3.39 9.97
CA ILE A 126 5.62 -3.53 11.14
C ILE A 126 6.52 -2.30 11.30
N ALA A 127 7.19 -1.85 10.23
CA ALA A 127 8.02 -0.64 10.28
C ALA A 127 7.21 0.61 10.67
N GLY A 128 5.95 0.72 10.22
CA GLY A 128 5.04 1.78 10.61
C GLY A 128 4.67 1.70 12.10
N ALA A 129 4.31 0.51 12.57
CA ALA A 129 3.96 0.27 13.96
C ALA A 129 5.14 0.54 14.92
N GLU A 130 6.30 -0.04 14.64
CA GLU A 130 7.52 0.14 15.45
C GLU A 130 7.97 1.61 15.50
N ALA A 131 7.86 2.34 14.39
CA ALA A 131 8.20 3.76 14.36
C ALA A 131 7.25 4.61 15.21
N ALA A 132 5.95 4.31 15.17
CA ALA A 132 4.92 4.98 15.94
C ALA A 132 5.08 4.73 17.44
N GLU A 133 5.32 3.49 17.81
CA GLU A 133 5.56 3.08 19.18
C GLU A 133 6.80 3.76 19.77
N LYS A 134 7.93 3.75 19.06
CA LYS A 134 9.14 4.48 19.45
C LYS A 134 8.95 5.99 19.57
N ALA A 135 7.95 6.53 18.91
CA ALA A 135 7.55 7.93 19.03
C ALA A 135 6.58 8.18 20.21
N GLY A 136 6.19 7.13 20.95
CA GLY A 136 5.29 7.23 22.10
C GLY A 136 3.82 7.44 21.71
N LEU A 137 3.41 7.08 20.49
CA LEU A 137 2.02 7.22 20.09
C LEU A 137 1.12 6.17 20.79
N PRO A 138 -0.16 6.53 21.05
CA PRO A 138 -1.12 5.57 21.58
C PRO A 138 -1.43 4.48 20.54
N VAL A 139 -2.01 3.36 20.97
CA VAL A 139 -2.29 2.17 20.15
C VAL A 139 -2.97 2.53 18.82
N LEU A 140 -3.96 3.43 18.82
CA LEU A 140 -4.62 3.86 17.57
C LEU A 140 -3.64 4.57 16.63
N GLY A 141 -2.70 5.35 17.14
CA GLY A 141 -1.64 5.99 16.35
C GLY A 141 -0.69 4.95 15.76
N VAL A 142 -0.36 3.92 16.54
CA VAL A 142 0.46 2.78 16.07
C VAL A 142 -0.25 2.04 14.92
N LEU A 143 -1.53 1.71 15.09
CA LEU A 143 -2.32 1.06 14.04
C LEU A 143 -2.48 1.95 12.80
N ALA A 144 -2.71 3.25 12.98
CA ALA A 144 -2.81 4.20 11.88
C ALA A 144 -1.52 4.23 11.04
N LEU A 145 -0.34 4.31 11.66
CA LEU A 145 0.94 4.31 10.94
C LEU A 145 1.31 2.95 10.36
N ALA A 146 0.86 1.84 10.97
CA ALA A 146 0.95 0.52 10.37
C ALA A 146 0.20 0.43 9.04
N VAL A 147 -0.90 1.16 8.89
CA VAL A 147 -1.69 1.24 7.65
C VAL A 147 -1.11 2.29 6.69
N ILE A 148 -0.82 3.50 7.15
CA ILE A 148 -0.36 4.60 6.30
C ILE A 148 0.97 4.28 5.62
N GLY A 149 1.90 3.62 6.32
CA GLY A 149 3.21 3.24 5.79
C GLY A 149 3.09 2.50 4.44
N PRO A 150 2.48 1.32 4.40
CA PRO A 150 2.34 0.56 3.16
C PRO A 150 1.39 1.19 2.13
N THR A 151 0.35 1.90 2.57
CA THR A 151 -0.66 2.45 1.66
C THR A 151 -0.18 3.71 0.94
N ALA A 152 0.59 4.58 1.59
CA ALA A 152 1.01 5.85 1.00
C ALA A 152 1.92 5.67 -0.23
N GLY A 153 2.91 4.77 -0.15
CA GLY A 153 3.79 4.49 -1.30
C GLY A 153 3.01 3.99 -2.53
N ARG A 154 2.07 3.08 -2.31
CA ARG A 154 1.20 2.59 -3.38
C ARG A 154 0.27 3.67 -3.92
N TRP A 155 -0.30 4.49 -3.03
CA TRP A 155 -1.16 5.60 -3.42
C TRP A 155 -0.45 6.59 -4.33
N TYR A 156 0.80 6.95 -4.02
CA TYR A 156 1.61 7.81 -4.89
C TYR A 156 1.78 7.24 -6.29
N ILE A 157 2.06 5.93 -6.41
CA ILE A 157 2.20 5.27 -7.71
C ILE A 157 0.88 5.30 -8.48
N ASP A 158 -0.22 4.89 -7.86
CA ASP A 158 -1.53 4.79 -8.51
C ASP A 158 -1.97 6.17 -9.03
N VAL A 159 -1.89 7.21 -8.19
CA VAL A 159 -2.25 8.60 -8.58
C VAL A 159 -1.33 9.12 -9.68
N SER A 160 -0.01 8.90 -9.58
CA SER A 160 0.94 9.34 -10.61
C SER A 160 0.73 8.61 -11.95
N SER A 161 0.15 7.42 -11.92
CA SER A 161 -0.17 6.61 -13.11
C SER A 161 -1.57 6.86 -13.65
N GLY A 162 -2.34 7.77 -13.04
CA GLY A 162 -3.72 8.05 -13.42
C GLY A 162 -4.71 6.91 -13.15
N VAL A 163 -4.35 6.01 -12.22
CA VAL A 163 -5.18 4.87 -11.82
C VAL A 163 -5.85 5.19 -10.49
N PRO A 164 -7.13 4.88 -10.30
CA PRO A 164 -7.76 5.00 -8.99
C PRO A 164 -6.99 4.20 -7.94
N PRO A 165 -6.66 4.79 -6.78
CA PRO A 165 -5.92 4.07 -5.74
C PRO A 165 -6.66 2.82 -5.30
N LYS A 166 -6.02 1.66 -5.45
CA LYS A 166 -6.65 0.35 -5.23
C LYS A 166 -7.06 0.10 -3.78
N GLN A 167 -6.58 0.92 -2.85
CA GLN A 167 -6.99 0.90 -1.45
C GLN A 167 -8.43 1.37 -1.21
N PHE A 168 -9.04 2.08 -2.17
CA PHE A 168 -10.39 2.65 -2.05
C PHE A 168 -11.44 1.92 -2.88
N ILE A 169 -11.02 1.00 -3.74
CA ILE A 169 -11.91 0.23 -4.60
C ILE A 169 -11.96 -1.23 -4.17
N ARG A 170 -12.99 -1.94 -4.64
CA ARG A 170 -13.10 -3.38 -4.43
C ARG A 170 -11.82 -4.07 -4.87
N GLY A 171 -11.30 -4.92 -4.03
CA GLY A 171 -10.07 -5.65 -4.32
C GLY A 171 -9.60 -6.47 -3.11
N GLU A 172 -8.35 -6.85 -3.20
CA GLU A 172 -7.70 -7.69 -2.19
C GLU A 172 -7.59 -6.98 -0.84
N TRP A 173 -7.60 -7.75 0.23
CA TRP A 173 -7.45 -7.30 1.62
C TRP A 173 -6.08 -6.66 1.90
N PHE A 174 -5.85 -5.47 1.36
CA PHE A 174 -4.57 -4.78 1.51
C PHE A 174 -4.52 -3.97 2.82
N VAL A 175 -5.45 -3.05 2.99
CA VAL A 175 -5.54 -2.16 4.18
C VAL A 175 -5.85 -2.97 5.43
N THR A 176 -6.78 -3.90 5.33
CA THR A 176 -7.20 -4.79 6.42
C THR A 176 -6.04 -5.64 6.94
N ILE A 177 -5.20 -6.18 6.04
CA ILE A 177 -4.02 -6.96 6.42
C ILE A 177 -2.94 -6.08 7.07
N ALA A 178 -2.74 -4.85 6.56
CA ALA A 178 -1.81 -3.91 7.18
C ALA A 178 -2.23 -3.58 8.63
N ALA A 179 -3.51 -3.28 8.84
CA ALA A 179 -4.08 -3.04 10.18
C ALA A 179 -3.95 -4.27 11.08
N PHE A 180 -4.27 -5.46 10.54
CA PHE A 180 -4.16 -6.72 11.26
C PHE A 180 -2.72 -7.04 11.66
N THR A 181 -1.75 -6.83 10.77
CA THR A 181 -0.32 -7.00 11.06
C THR A 181 0.14 -6.06 12.16
N GLY A 182 -0.29 -4.78 12.10
CA GLY A 182 -0.02 -3.80 13.16
C GLY A 182 -0.64 -4.20 14.49
N LEU A 183 -1.84 -4.78 14.49
CA LEU A 183 -2.49 -5.30 15.71
C LEU A 183 -1.70 -6.46 16.32
N VAL A 184 -1.24 -7.41 15.49
CA VAL A 184 -0.40 -8.51 15.96
C VAL A 184 0.91 -7.98 16.57
N TRP A 185 1.52 -6.96 15.95
CA TRP A 185 2.69 -6.29 16.52
C TRP A 185 2.40 -5.74 17.92
N VAL A 186 1.32 -4.97 18.09
CA VAL A 186 0.93 -4.40 19.40
C VAL A 186 0.69 -5.48 20.45
N ILE A 187 0.08 -6.60 20.07
CA ILE A 187 -0.15 -7.73 20.98
C ILE A 187 1.17 -8.37 21.39
N CYS A 188 2.10 -8.58 20.46
CA CYS A 188 3.41 -9.15 20.74
C CYS A 188 4.25 -8.25 21.65
N ASP A 189 4.21 -6.93 21.43
CA ASP A 189 4.89 -5.95 22.26
C ASP A 189 4.31 -5.92 23.68
N ALA A 190 2.98 -5.86 23.80
CA ALA A 190 2.29 -5.92 25.09
C ALA A 190 2.57 -7.23 25.85
N ALA A 191 2.88 -8.33 25.16
CA ALA A 191 3.33 -9.58 25.76
C ALA A 191 4.81 -9.56 26.19
N GLY A 192 5.52 -8.45 25.96
CA GLY A 192 6.93 -8.28 26.36
C GLY A 192 7.94 -8.99 25.46
N LEU A 193 7.56 -9.32 24.22
CA LEU A 193 8.47 -9.90 23.26
C LEU A 193 9.46 -8.83 22.75
N ASN A 194 10.68 -9.26 22.44
CA ASN A 194 11.64 -8.34 21.82
C ASN A 194 11.23 -8.03 20.36
N ALA A 195 11.70 -6.88 19.83
CA ALA A 195 11.33 -6.38 18.50
C ALA A 195 11.52 -7.40 17.36
N TRP A 196 12.54 -8.26 17.42
CA TRP A 196 12.78 -9.27 16.40
C TRP A 196 11.74 -10.39 16.40
N TRP A 197 11.35 -10.88 17.59
CA TRP A 197 10.29 -11.88 17.70
C TRP A 197 8.93 -11.28 17.35
N SER A 198 8.64 -10.07 17.82
CA SER A 198 7.41 -9.36 17.45
C SER A 198 7.32 -9.16 15.94
N ALA A 199 8.41 -8.73 15.28
CA ALA A 199 8.47 -8.60 13.84
C ALA A 199 8.29 -9.93 13.12
N GLY A 200 8.98 -10.98 13.54
CA GLY A 200 8.90 -12.31 12.93
C GLY A 200 7.50 -12.90 13.00
N ILE A 201 6.86 -12.85 14.17
CA ILE A 201 5.50 -13.35 14.38
C ILE A 201 4.50 -12.53 13.56
N SER A 202 4.56 -11.19 13.64
CA SER A 202 3.66 -10.31 12.90
C SER A 202 3.81 -10.49 11.40
N PHE A 203 5.04 -10.67 10.90
CA PHE A 203 5.29 -10.96 9.50
C PHE A 203 4.68 -12.29 9.07
N VAL A 204 4.97 -13.38 9.79
CA VAL A 204 4.47 -14.72 9.44
C VAL A 204 2.94 -14.73 9.43
N VAL A 205 2.31 -14.15 10.46
CA VAL A 205 0.84 -14.09 10.55
C VAL A 205 0.27 -13.22 9.43
N GLY A 206 0.76 -11.99 9.25
CA GLY A 206 0.28 -11.08 8.22
C GLY A 206 0.48 -11.63 6.80
N PHE A 207 1.66 -12.19 6.51
CA PHE A 207 1.96 -12.82 5.22
C PHE A 207 1.06 -14.04 4.95
N THR A 208 0.88 -14.92 5.95
CA THR A 208 0.03 -16.10 5.80
C THR A 208 -1.42 -15.71 5.52
N VAL A 209 -1.99 -14.77 6.30
CA VAL A 209 -3.36 -14.32 6.08
C VAL A 209 -3.49 -13.66 4.70
N ARG A 210 -2.48 -12.89 4.26
CA ARG A 210 -2.45 -12.29 2.92
C ARG A 210 -2.44 -13.34 1.82
N MET A 211 -1.62 -14.38 1.96
CA MET A 211 -1.55 -15.47 0.98
C MET A 211 -2.86 -16.27 0.94
N LEU A 212 -3.49 -16.51 2.10
CA LEU A 212 -4.80 -17.15 2.15
C LEU A 212 -5.88 -16.29 1.50
N ALA A 213 -5.89 -14.97 1.77
CA ALA A 213 -6.82 -14.05 1.13
C ALA A 213 -6.70 -14.07 -0.41
N LEU A 214 -5.46 -14.10 -0.93
CA LEU A 214 -5.22 -14.25 -2.37
C LEU A 214 -5.67 -15.62 -2.90
N TYR A 215 -5.34 -16.69 -2.19
CA TYR A 215 -5.68 -18.05 -2.61
C TYR A 215 -7.18 -18.30 -2.66
N TYR A 216 -7.93 -17.82 -1.66
CA TYR A 216 -9.38 -17.95 -1.58
C TYR A 216 -10.15 -16.83 -2.27
N GLY A 217 -9.46 -15.84 -2.83
CA GLY A 217 -10.09 -14.70 -3.49
C GLY A 217 -10.94 -13.85 -2.55
N TRP A 218 -10.48 -13.65 -1.30
CA TRP A 218 -11.19 -12.77 -0.37
C TRP A 218 -11.09 -11.32 -0.83
N GLU A 219 -12.24 -10.68 -0.91
CA GLU A 219 -12.36 -9.28 -1.28
C GLU A 219 -12.92 -8.46 -0.13
N GLU A 220 -12.50 -7.19 -0.04
CA GLU A 220 -13.08 -6.26 0.93
C GLU A 220 -14.54 -6.03 0.60
N PRO A 221 -15.45 -6.05 1.62
CA PRO A 221 -16.85 -5.85 1.40
C PRO A 221 -17.11 -4.46 0.81
N LEU A 222 -17.92 -4.41 -0.24
CA LEU A 222 -18.40 -3.15 -0.78
C LEU A 222 -19.27 -2.44 0.26
N ALA A 223 -19.14 -1.11 0.31
CA ALA A 223 -20.16 -0.30 0.94
C ALA A 223 -21.53 -0.65 0.30
N LYS A 224 -22.59 -0.70 1.11
CA LYS A 224 -23.94 -0.80 0.56
C LYS A 224 -24.10 0.31 -0.48
N GLU A 225 -24.70 -0.04 -1.63
CA GLU A 225 -24.95 0.95 -2.67
C GLU A 225 -25.49 2.22 -2.03
N PRO A 226 -24.86 3.38 -2.26
CA PRO A 226 -25.45 4.63 -1.85
C PRO A 226 -26.84 4.69 -2.48
N ALA A 227 -27.84 5.10 -1.72
CA ALA A 227 -29.15 5.42 -2.26
C ALA A 227 -28.91 6.25 -3.52
N GLY A 228 -29.35 5.75 -4.67
CA GLY A 228 -28.87 6.14 -5.99
C GLY A 228 -28.68 7.63 -6.16
N VAL A 229 -27.65 8.03 -6.87
CA VAL A 229 -27.47 9.43 -7.28
C VAL A 229 -28.58 9.73 -8.28
N TYR A 230 -29.65 10.34 -7.78
CA TYR A 230 -30.79 10.71 -8.59
C TYR A 230 -30.43 11.96 -9.40
N GLN A 231 -30.50 11.83 -10.72
CA GLN A 231 -30.30 12.96 -11.62
C GLN A 231 -31.60 13.25 -12.36
N HIS A 232 -31.88 14.51 -12.61
CA HIS A 232 -32.87 14.89 -13.61
C HIS A 232 -32.42 14.38 -14.99
N SER A 233 -33.39 14.22 -15.91
CA SER A 233 -33.10 13.87 -17.32
C SER A 233 -32.13 14.81 -18.01
N ASP A 234 -31.92 16.01 -17.48
CA ASP A 234 -30.95 17.01 -17.92
C ASP A 234 -29.57 16.91 -17.20
N GLY A 235 -29.34 15.85 -16.41
CA GLY A 235 -28.09 15.61 -15.71
C GLY A 235 -27.91 16.36 -14.40
N ARG A 236 -28.86 17.17 -13.95
CA ARG A 236 -28.77 17.90 -12.68
C ARG A 236 -29.10 16.99 -11.49
N PRO A 237 -28.36 17.10 -10.38
CA PRO A 237 -28.66 16.31 -9.18
C PRO A 237 -30.05 16.65 -8.63
N LEU A 238 -30.86 15.64 -8.32
CA LEU A 238 -32.12 15.79 -7.61
C LEU A 238 -31.85 16.04 -6.14
N LEU A 239 -32.06 17.27 -5.70
CA LEU A 239 -31.92 17.65 -4.30
C LEU A 239 -33.29 17.84 -3.64
N GLY A 240 -33.46 17.30 -2.42
CA GLY A 240 -34.53 17.68 -1.51
C GLY A 240 -35.78 16.81 -1.51
N ARG A 241 -36.92 17.42 -1.12
CA ARG A 241 -38.18 16.76 -0.75
C ARG A 241 -38.85 15.88 -1.82
N LYS A 242 -38.48 16.03 -3.10
CA LYS A 242 -39.13 15.29 -4.20
C LYS A 242 -38.79 13.78 -4.21
N ILE A 243 -37.68 13.40 -3.56
CA ILE A 243 -37.24 12.00 -3.48
C ILE A 243 -37.39 11.40 -2.08
N ALA A 244 -37.65 12.23 -1.08
CA ALA A 244 -37.81 11.77 0.29
C ALA A 244 -39.01 10.81 0.42
N GLY A 245 -38.76 9.60 0.90
CA GLY A 245 -39.79 8.58 1.12
C GLY A 245 -40.18 7.76 -0.12
N LYS A 246 -39.60 7.95 -1.29
CA LYS A 246 -39.84 7.17 -2.49
C LYS A 246 -38.90 5.95 -2.58
N SER A 247 -39.43 4.81 -2.96
CA SER A 247 -38.65 3.60 -3.24
C SER A 247 -37.89 3.73 -4.57
N GLN A 248 -36.81 2.94 -4.76
CA GLN A 248 -36.08 2.88 -6.02
C GLN A 248 -36.99 2.54 -7.20
N ARG A 249 -37.98 1.67 -7.02
CA ARG A 249 -38.94 1.33 -8.06
C ARG A 249 -39.80 2.52 -8.48
N GLU A 250 -40.34 3.25 -7.52
CA GLU A 250 -41.13 4.46 -7.81
C GLU A 250 -40.33 5.56 -8.51
N LEU A 251 -39.03 5.68 -8.18
CA LEU A 251 -38.16 6.65 -8.83
C LEU A 251 -37.78 6.22 -10.25
N LYS A 252 -37.63 4.92 -10.50
CA LYS A 252 -37.43 4.35 -11.83
C LYS A 252 -38.69 4.51 -12.71
N ASP A 253 -39.85 4.26 -12.15
CA ASP A 253 -41.12 4.41 -12.85
C ASP A 253 -41.44 5.89 -13.20
N LEU A 254 -40.92 6.80 -12.40
CA LEU A 254 -41.01 8.24 -12.65
C LEU A 254 -39.95 8.77 -13.64
N GLY A 255 -39.09 7.90 -14.17
CA GLY A 255 -37.98 8.28 -15.05
C GLY A 255 -36.90 9.16 -14.40
N LEU A 256 -36.86 9.17 -13.06
CA LEU A 256 -35.92 9.98 -12.27
C LEU A 256 -34.66 9.20 -11.91
N LEU A 257 -34.61 7.91 -12.16
CA LEU A 257 -33.46 7.04 -11.95
C LEU A 257 -32.81 6.78 -13.30
N VAL A 258 -31.64 7.37 -13.53
CA VAL A 258 -30.79 7.01 -14.65
C VAL A 258 -29.86 5.90 -14.15
N GLU A 259 -30.01 4.68 -14.65
CA GLU A 259 -29.01 3.65 -14.46
C GLU A 259 -27.73 4.09 -15.18
N THR A 260 -26.75 4.52 -14.43
CA THR A 260 -25.39 4.66 -14.98
C THR A 260 -24.92 3.25 -15.32
N PRO A 261 -24.56 2.94 -16.57
CA PRO A 261 -24.03 1.62 -16.90
C PRO A 261 -22.82 1.36 -15.99
N ALA A 262 -22.70 0.12 -15.52
CA ALA A 262 -21.55 -0.28 -14.73
C ALA A 262 -20.26 0.13 -15.47
N PRO A 263 -19.23 0.60 -14.76
CA PRO A 263 -17.99 1.09 -15.40
C PRO A 263 -17.34 0.08 -16.34
N ASP A 264 -17.67 -1.20 -16.19
CA ASP A 264 -17.17 -2.29 -17.05
C ASP A 264 -17.82 -2.31 -18.45
N ALA A 265 -18.95 -1.66 -18.64
CA ALA A 265 -19.63 -1.62 -19.94
C ALA A 265 -19.05 -0.57 -20.92
N VAL A 266 -18.26 0.39 -20.44
CA VAL A 266 -17.69 1.47 -21.26
C VAL A 266 -16.39 1.04 -21.95
N VAL A 267 -15.74 -0.04 -21.51
CA VAL A 267 -14.46 -0.52 -22.07
C VAL A 267 -14.65 -1.32 -23.35
N GLY A 268 -15.87 -1.78 -23.66
CA GLY A 268 -16.16 -2.65 -24.81
C GLY A 268 -16.47 -1.95 -26.13
N SER A 269 -16.70 -0.63 -26.16
CA SER A 269 -17.20 0.06 -27.38
C SER A 269 -16.20 0.98 -28.09
N ALA A 270 -14.93 1.00 -27.67
CA ALA A 270 -13.89 1.82 -28.33
C ALA A 270 -12.94 1.00 -29.22
N GLY A 271 -13.42 -0.08 -29.83
CA GLY A 271 -12.62 -0.98 -30.66
C GLY A 271 -13.41 -1.57 -31.82
N SER A 272 -13.91 -0.73 -32.70
CA SER A 272 -14.30 -1.14 -34.10
C SER A 272 -13.83 -0.11 -35.09
#